data_9a78437ad253424673a69fcdaf412d3c
#
_entry.id   9a78437ad253424673a69fcdaf412d3c
#
_cell.length_a   1.000
_cell.length_b   1.000
_cell.length_c   1.000
_cell.angle_alpha   90.00
_cell.angle_beta   90.00
_cell.angle_gamma   90.00
#
_symmetry.space_group_name_H-M   'P 1'
#
loop_
_entity.id
_entity.type
_entity.pdbx_description
1 polymer ?
#
loop_
_entity_poly.entity_id
_entity_poly.type
_entity_poly.pdbx_seq_one_letter_code
_entity_poly.pdbx_strand_id
1 'polypeptide(L)'
;NNFQEAELSFQKAIEIKPDYAEAHSNLGNIFRDLGNFQEAKLSYQKAIEINPNFSKAYYSLSLLKHSDKNNIWQDQLFSKSILKNNSQKNQVDIYFARANIFHKEKNYEESSRHLILANNLKLAIKPSTYITNILFKKTKVLLLESNKKNIKKKEYRNSSESIFIVGMPRCGSTLIESIISIKNNVYDLGEINILEESFQEYKKSKEKLNIAE
;
A
#
# COMPACT_ATOMS: atom_id res chain seq x y z
N ASN A 1 -24.26 14.19 -3.60
CA ASN A 1 -22.79 14.02 -3.61
C ASN A 1 -22.34 13.47 -2.26
N ASN A 2 -21.86 12.21 -2.21
CA ASN A 2 -21.52 11.51 -0.96
C ASN A 2 -20.53 12.30 -0.06
N PHE A 3 -19.65 13.13 -0.65
CA PHE A 3 -18.71 13.94 0.13
C PHE A 3 -19.39 15.10 0.88
N GLN A 4 -20.38 15.77 0.30
CA GLN A 4 -21.11 16.85 0.95
C GLN A 4 -21.95 16.35 2.13
N GLU A 5 -22.60 15.20 1.98
CA GLU A 5 -23.35 14.57 3.06
C GLU A 5 -22.44 14.12 4.21
N ALA A 6 -21.26 13.57 3.88
CA ALA A 6 -20.27 13.20 4.86
C ALA A 6 -19.70 14.42 5.60
N GLU A 7 -19.40 15.51 4.88
CA GLU A 7 -18.95 16.78 5.47
C GLU A 7 -19.96 17.30 6.49
N LEU A 8 -21.22 17.43 6.08
CA LEU A 8 -22.31 17.88 6.97
C LEU A 8 -22.48 16.99 8.20
N SER A 9 -22.30 15.68 8.02
CA SER A 9 -22.43 14.72 9.12
C SER A 9 -21.31 14.89 10.15
N PHE A 10 -20.06 15.10 9.70
CA PHE A 10 -18.94 15.37 10.62
C PHE A 10 -19.03 16.75 11.26
N GLN A 11 -19.48 17.76 10.52
CA GLN A 11 -19.74 19.09 11.09
C GLN A 11 -20.76 19.02 12.22
N LYS A 12 -21.89 18.34 12.02
CA LYS A 12 -22.90 18.09 13.07
C LYS A 12 -22.32 17.32 14.26
N ALA A 13 -21.48 16.31 14.01
CA ALA A 13 -20.84 15.57 15.08
C ALA A 13 -19.92 16.46 15.92
N ILE A 14 -19.22 17.42 15.28
CA ILE A 14 -18.36 18.41 15.96
C ILE A 14 -19.21 19.46 16.70
N GLU A 15 -20.34 19.88 16.17
CA GLU A 15 -21.27 20.76 16.88
C GLU A 15 -21.79 20.13 18.18
N ILE A 16 -22.13 18.85 18.14
CA ILE A 16 -22.63 18.08 19.31
C ILE A 16 -21.47 17.82 20.30
N LYS A 17 -20.28 17.48 19.78
CA LYS A 17 -19.10 17.16 20.57
C LYS A 17 -17.86 17.83 19.98
N PRO A 18 -17.53 19.07 20.40
CA PRO A 18 -16.39 19.83 19.85
C PRO A 18 -15.02 19.20 20.09
N ASP A 19 -14.90 18.35 21.12
CA ASP A 19 -13.68 17.63 21.50
C ASP A 19 -13.60 16.22 20.89
N TYR A 20 -14.29 15.97 19.77
CA TYR A 20 -14.28 14.68 19.08
C TYR A 20 -13.16 14.62 18.03
N ALA A 21 -11.96 14.20 18.45
CA ALA A 21 -10.76 14.15 17.61
C ALA A 21 -10.95 13.37 16.30
N GLU A 22 -11.68 12.22 16.35
CA GLU A 22 -11.95 11.42 15.15
C GLU A 22 -12.83 12.17 14.13
N ALA A 23 -13.82 12.94 14.58
CA ALA A 23 -14.67 13.72 13.68
C ALA A 23 -13.86 14.81 12.97
N HIS A 24 -13.00 15.53 13.70
CA HIS A 24 -12.07 16.48 13.10
C HIS A 24 -11.13 15.83 12.10
N SER A 25 -10.56 14.67 12.41
CA SER A 25 -9.67 13.95 11.50
C SER A 25 -10.40 13.45 10.23
N ASN A 26 -11.64 12.98 10.38
CA ASN A 26 -12.44 12.52 9.25
C ASN A 26 -12.89 13.68 8.36
N LEU A 27 -13.25 14.82 8.96
CA LEU A 27 -13.52 16.04 8.21
C LEU A 27 -12.28 16.50 7.43
N GLY A 28 -11.09 16.40 8.04
CA GLY A 28 -9.82 16.64 7.35
C GLY A 28 -9.59 15.71 6.15
N ASN A 29 -9.99 14.44 6.23
CA ASN A 29 -9.93 13.51 5.09
C ASN A 29 -10.86 13.96 3.95
N ILE A 30 -12.08 14.41 4.26
CA ILE A 30 -13.02 14.95 3.26
C ILE A 30 -12.43 16.18 2.58
N PHE A 31 -11.90 17.13 3.33
CA PHE A 31 -11.27 18.33 2.76
C PHE A 31 -10.07 17.98 1.88
N ARG A 32 -9.23 17.04 2.30
CA ARG A 32 -8.10 16.56 1.48
C ARG A 32 -8.59 15.97 0.16
N ASP A 33 -9.61 15.15 0.19
CA ASP A 33 -10.15 14.45 -0.99
C ASP A 33 -10.87 15.42 -1.94
N LEU A 34 -11.37 16.55 -1.42
CA LEU A 34 -11.89 17.68 -2.19
C LEU A 34 -10.79 18.64 -2.69
N GLY A 35 -9.53 18.43 -2.32
CA GLY A 35 -8.42 19.32 -2.68
C GLY A 35 -8.26 20.55 -1.78
N ASN A 36 -9.06 20.68 -0.73
CA ASN A 36 -9.03 21.79 0.23
C ASN A 36 -7.95 21.50 1.29
N PHE A 37 -6.69 21.60 0.89
CA PHE A 37 -5.56 21.16 1.72
C PHE A 37 -5.33 22.02 2.97
N GLN A 38 -5.71 23.29 2.97
CA GLN A 38 -5.57 24.17 4.13
C GLN A 38 -6.56 23.80 5.23
N GLU A 39 -7.82 23.59 4.87
CA GLU A 39 -8.88 23.15 5.76
C GLU A 39 -8.59 21.75 6.30
N ALA A 40 -8.07 20.87 5.45
CA ALA A 40 -7.62 19.54 5.87
C ALA A 40 -6.52 19.64 6.93
N LYS A 41 -5.52 20.49 6.72
CA LYS A 41 -4.43 20.74 7.67
C LYS A 41 -4.96 21.19 9.03
N LEU A 42 -5.83 22.22 9.04
CA LEU A 42 -6.42 22.75 10.26
C LEU A 42 -7.22 21.68 11.01
N SER A 43 -7.99 20.90 10.28
CA SER A 43 -8.80 19.82 10.86
C SER A 43 -7.94 18.73 11.51
N TYR A 44 -6.84 18.30 10.86
CA TYR A 44 -5.91 17.34 11.45
C TYR A 44 -5.17 17.92 12.65
N GLN A 45 -4.74 19.17 12.60
CA GLN A 45 -4.10 19.86 13.73
C GLN A 45 -5.05 19.94 14.91
N LYS A 46 -6.33 20.24 14.67
CA LYS A 46 -7.34 20.25 15.73
C LYS A 46 -7.54 18.87 16.36
N ALA A 47 -7.53 17.81 15.55
CA ALA A 47 -7.59 16.44 16.06
C ALA A 47 -6.39 16.10 16.96
N ILE A 48 -5.18 16.57 16.62
CA ILE A 48 -3.95 16.39 17.43
C ILE A 48 -4.02 17.23 18.72
N GLU A 49 -4.53 18.47 18.67
CA GLU A 49 -4.72 19.29 19.88
C GLU A 49 -5.65 18.62 20.88
N ILE A 50 -6.76 18.06 20.40
CA ILE A 50 -7.75 17.36 21.24
C ILE A 50 -7.16 16.05 21.78
N ASN A 51 -6.51 15.26 20.94
CA ASN A 51 -5.89 14.01 21.32
C ASN A 51 -4.45 13.91 20.79
N PRO A 52 -3.45 14.29 21.59
CA PRO A 52 -2.04 14.23 21.19
C PRO A 52 -1.50 12.82 20.88
N ASN A 53 -2.25 11.76 21.20
CA ASN A 53 -1.89 10.38 20.87
C ASN A 53 -2.65 9.84 19.64
N PHE A 54 -3.39 10.67 18.91
CA PHE A 54 -4.19 10.24 17.78
C PHE A 54 -3.33 10.02 16.52
N SER A 55 -2.75 8.83 16.39
CA SER A 55 -1.77 8.44 15.37
C SER A 55 -2.21 8.71 13.94
N LYS A 56 -3.49 8.47 13.63
CA LYS A 56 -4.04 8.67 12.28
C LYS A 56 -3.97 10.12 11.81
N ALA A 57 -4.18 11.09 12.72
CA ALA A 57 -4.09 12.50 12.36
C ALA A 57 -2.66 12.90 11.99
N TYR A 58 -1.65 12.40 12.72
CA TYR A 58 -0.24 12.60 12.35
C TYR A 58 0.08 12.02 10.97
N TYR A 59 -0.39 10.79 10.71
CA TYR A 59 -0.17 10.14 9.43
C TYR A 59 -0.82 10.96 8.29
N SER A 60 -2.09 11.32 8.41
CA SER A 60 -2.81 12.11 7.41
C SER A 60 -2.18 13.48 7.18
N LEU A 61 -1.78 14.17 8.25
CA LEU A 61 -1.11 15.46 8.19
C LEU A 61 0.27 15.35 7.52
N SER A 62 1.00 14.25 7.77
CA SER A 62 2.29 13.99 7.14
C SER A 62 2.22 13.78 5.62
N LEU A 63 1.05 13.42 5.07
CA LEU A 63 0.85 13.27 3.63
C LEU A 63 0.67 14.59 2.90
N LEU A 64 0.16 15.63 3.58
CA LEU A 64 -0.05 16.94 2.97
C LEU A 64 1.29 17.61 2.63
N LYS A 65 1.33 18.36 1.52
CA LYS A 65 2.50 19.19 1.20
C LYS A 65 2.54 20.37 2.18
N HIS A 66 3.59 20.46 2.98
CA HIS A 66 3.77 21.55 3.94
C HIS A 66 4.94 22.42 3.50
N SER A 67 4.74 23.75 3.61
CA SER A 67 5.78 24.74 3.45
C SER A 67 6.34 25.25 4.79
N ASP A 68 5.66 24.95 5.88
CA ASP A 68 5.98 25.55 7.19
C ASP A 68 7.06 24.75 7.90
N LYS A 69 8.18 25.40 8.21
CA LYS A 69 9.34 24.79 8.87
C LYS A 69 9.19 24.59 10.38
N ASN A 70 8.23 25.25 11.02
CA ASN A 70 8.02 25.17 12.48
C ASN A 70 6.62 24.65 12.78
N ASN A 71 6.48 23.35 12.94
CA ASN A 71 5.21 22.74 13.30
C ASN A 71 5.32 22.02 14.64
N ILE A 72 4.70 22.55 15.68
CA ILE A 72 4.62 21.96 17.04
C ILE A 72 4.21 20.48 17.00
N TRP A 73 3.33 20.12 16.06
CA TRP A 73 2.92 18.72 15.89
C TRP A 73 4.07 17.79 15.44
N GLN A 74 5.09 18.32 14.74
CA GLN A 74 6.27 17.51 14.37
C GLN A 74 7.11 17.18 15.59
N ASP A 75 7.33 18.15 16.50
CA ASP A 75 8.05 17.91 17.76
C ASP A 75 7.34 16.84 18.59
N GLN A 76 6.01 16.88 18.65
CA GLN A 76 5.21 15.85 19.27
C GLN A 76 5.35 14.49 18.59
N LEU A 77 5.29 14.47 17.24
CA LEU A 77 5.46 13.25 16.41
C LEU A 77 6.81 12.59 16.70
N PHE A 78 7.88 13.36 16.86
CA PHE A 78 9.22 12.83 17.09
C PHE A 78 9.54 12.58 18.57
N SER A 79 8.64 12.94 19.48
CA SER A 79 8.83 12.65 20.92
C SER A 79 8.86 11.14 21.19
N LYS A 80 9.58 10.73 22.24
CA LYS A 80 9.58 9.34 22.69
C LYS A 80 8.24 8.94 23.35
N SER A 81 7.55 9.91 23.93
CA SER A 81 6.28 9.69 24.63
C SER A 81 5.17 9.21 23.69
N ILE A 82 5.14 9.68 22.44
CA ILE A 82 4.09 9.29 21.49
C ILE A 82 4.12 7.79 21.18
N LEU A 83 5.31 7.18 21.08
CA LEU A 83 5.41 5.74 20.87
C LEU A 83 5.00 4.97 22.13
N LYS A 84 5.41 5.44 23.31
CA LYS A 84 5.07 4.78 24.58
C LYS A 84 3.57 4.81 24.87
N ASN A 85 2.89 5.90 24.52
CA ASN A 85 1.47 6.10 24.79
C ASN A 85 0.54 5.49 23.73
N ASN A 86 1.10 4.93 22.68
CA ASN A 86 0.33 4.33 21.59
C ASN A 86 0.49 2.81 21.54
N SER A 87 -0.62 2.11 21.23
CA SER A 87 -0.60 0.69 20.94
C SER A 87 0.29 0.38 19.74
N GLN A 88 0.78 -0.85 19.61
CA GLN A 88 1.57 -1.27 18.44
C GLN A 88 0.89 -0.97 17.12
N LYS A 89 -0.43 -1.13 17.03
CA LYS A 89 -1.22 -0.80 15.84
C LYS A 89 -1.10 0.68 15.49
N ASN A 90 -1.21 1.56 16.46
CA ASN A 90 -1.11 3.01 16.28
C ASN A 90 0.34 3.46 16.01
N GLN A 91 1.34 2.76 16.57
CA GLN A 91 2.75 3.03 16.30
C GLN A 91 3.10 2.85 14.81
N VAL A 92 2.40 1.98 14.09
CA VAL A 92 2.57 1.84 12.64
C VAL A 92 2.32 3.17 11.92
N ASP A 93 1.22 3.86 12.27
CA ASP A 93 0.89 5.16 11.67
C ASP A 93 1.94 6.22 12.02
N ILE A 94 2.44 6.21 13.26
CA ILE A 94 3.50 7.12 13.72
C ILE A 94 4.80 6.91 12.94
N TYR A 95 5.23 5.66 12.74
CA TYR A 95 6.43 5.37 11.96
C TYR A 95 6.27 5.76 10.50
N PHE A 96 5.11 5.52 9.87
CA PHE A 96 4.83 6.01 8.53
C PHE A 96 4.83 7.54 8.45
N ALA A 97 4.24 8.23 9.44
CA ALA A 97 4.26 9.69 9.50
C ALA A 97 5.69 10.24 9.57
N ARG A 98 6.54 9.67 10.43
CA ARG A 98 7.97 10.05 10.54
C ARG A 98 8.70 9.81 9.22
N ALA A 99 8.47 8.67 8.57
CA ALA A 99 9.07 8.36 7.29
C ALA A 99 8.69 9.39 6.21
N ASN A 100 7.41 9.82 6.16
CA ASN A 100 6.94 10.84 5.23
C ASN A 100 7.63 12.19 5.46
N ILE A 101 7.85 12.59 6.72
CA ILE A 101 8.56 13.84 7.04
C ILE A 101 10.01 13.75 6.58
N PHE A 102 10.76 12.70 6.96
CA PHE A 102 12.14 12.52 6.51
C PHE A 102 12.27 12.47 4.98
N HIS A 103 11.31 11.84 4.30
CA HIS A 103 11.29 11.84 2.83
C HIS A 103 11.17 13.24 2.24
N LYS A 104 10.30 14.09 2.81
CA LYS A 104 10.14 15.49 2.38
C LYS A 104 11.39 16.34 2.65
N GLU A 105 12.09 16.03 3.74
CA GLU A 105 13.37 16.64 4.09
C GLU A 105 14.56 16.09 3.27
N LYS A 106 14.28 15.16 2.34
CA LYS A 106 15.28 14.44 1.52
C LYS A 106 16.26 13.61 2.35
N ASN A 107 15.93 13.31 3.59
CA ASN A 107 16.67 12.37 4.43
C ASN A 107 16.16 10.94 4.17
N TYR A 108 16.58 10.37 3.04
CA TYR A 108 16.09 9.08 2.57
C TYR A 108 16.54 7.91 3.44
N GLU A 109 17.65 8.04 4.14
CA GLU A 109 18.16 7.02 5.06
C GLU A 109 17.20 6.84 6.25
N GLU A 110 16.89 7.92 6.97
CA GLU A 110 15.96 7.88 8.09
C GLU A 110 14.54 7.55 7.64
N SER A 111 14.11 8.04 6.47
CA SER A 111 12.84 7.65 5.88
C SER A 111 12.75 6.13 5.69
N SER A 112 13.77 5.53 5.06
CA SER A 112 13.83 4.07 4.83
C SER A 112 13.82 3.29 6.14
N ARG A 113 14.60 3.73 7.15
CA ARG A 113 14.66 3.12 8.48
C ARG A 113 13.27 3.07 9.14
N HIS A 114 12.52 4.18 9.09
CA HIS A 114 11.18 4.27 9.66
C HIS A 114 10.15 3.46 8.88
N LEU A 115 10.27 3.36 7.53
CA LEU A 115 9.44 2.48 6.71
C LEU A 115 9.65 1.00 7.06
N ILE A 116 10.89 0.58 7.28
CA ILE A 116 11.20 -0.79 7.70
C ILE A 116 10.57 -1.08 9.07
N LEU A 117 10.70 -0.17 10.04
CA LEU A 117 10.08 -0.32 11.36
C LEU A 117 8.55 -0.44 11.27
N ALA A 118 7.90 0.44 10.48
CA ALA A 118 6.45 0.40 10.27
C ALA A 118 5.99 -0.92 9.65
N ASN A 119 6.68 -1.38 8.60
CA ASN A 119 6.32 -2.61 7.90
C ASN A 119 6.57 -3.86 8.76
N ASN A 120 7.68 -3.93 9.48
CA ASN A 120 7.96 -5.05 10.40
C ASN A 120 6.90 -5.14 11.51
N LEU A 121 6.53 -3.99 12.08
CA LEU A 121 5.50 -3.95 13.11
C LEU A 121 4.12 -4.33 12.54
N LYS A 122 3.78 -3.86 11.34
CA LYS A 122 2.54 -4.23 10.64
C LYS A 122 2.47 -5.73 10.35
N LEU A 123 3.57 -6.34 9.94
CA LEU A 123 3.68 -7.79 9.71
C LEU A 123 3.56 -8.57 11.02
N ALA A 124 4.14 -8.08 12.13
CA ALA A 124 4.02 -8.71 13.44
C ALA A 124 2.57 -8.69 13.97
N ILE A 125 1.82 -7.61 13.72
CA ILE A 125 0.42 -7.46 14.16
C ILE A 125 -0.53 -8.29 13.31
N LYS A 126 -0.31 -8.33 12.01
CA LYS A 126 -1.06 -9.16 11.06
C LYS A 126 -0.08 -9.98 10.22
N PRO A 127 0.34 -11.15 10.71
CA PRO A 127 1.10 -12.05 9.86
C PRO A 127 0.24 -12.41 8.67
N SER A 128 0.67 -12.02 7.48
CA SER A 128 0.01 -12.34 6.20
C SER A 128 0.14 -13.84 5.88
N THR A 129 -0.10 -14.71 6.88
CA THR A 129 0.41 -16.08 6.87
C THR A 129 -0.43 -17.06 6.07
N TYR A 130 -1.71 -16.77 5.84
CA TYR A 130 -2.57 -17.78 5.22
C TYR A 130 -2.52 -17.74 3.69
N ILE A 131 -2.72 -16.58 3.09
CA ILE A 131 -2.79 -16.44 1.62
C ILE A 131 -1.41 -16.57 0.98
N THR A 132 -0.38 -15.92 1.55
CA THR A 132 0.99 -16.01 1.05
C THR A 132 1.58 -17.42 1.18
N ASN A 133 1.29 -18.15 2.26
CA ASN A 133 1.75 -19.52 2.42
C ASN A 133 1.04 -20.47 1.45
N ILE A 134 -0.24 -20.26 1.15
CA ILE A 134 -0.95 -21.07 0.15
C ILE A 134 -0.43 -20.77 -1.25
N LEU A 135 -0.24 -19.50 -1.62
CA LEU A 135 0.34 -19.10 -2.90
C LEU A 135 1.76 -19.61 -3.04
N PHE A 136 2.60 -19.47 -2.02
CA PHE A 136 3.97 -19.96 -2.03
C PHE A 136 4.05 -21.49 -2.13
N LYS A 137 3.20 -22.23 -1.42
CA LYS A 137 3.10 -23.69 -1.54
C LYS A 137 2.63 -24.10 -2.93
N LYS A 138 1.61 -23.45 -3.49
CA LYS A 138 1.12 -23.71 -4.85
C LYS A 138 2.20 -23.44 -5.90
N THR A 139 2.89 -22.30 -5.82
CA THR A 139 3.96 -21.94 -6.75
C THR A 139 5.15 -22.91 -6.64
N LYS A 140 5.53 -23.31 -5.42
CA LYS A 140 6.60 -24.27 -5.20
C LYS A 140 6.27 -25.65 -5.78
N VAL A 141 5.04 -26.12 -5.66
CA VAL A 141 4.58 -27.39 -6.25
C VAL A 141 4.63 -27.30 -7.77
N LEU A 142 4.13 -26.21 -8.38
CA LEU A 142 4.17 -26.00 -9.82
C LEU A 142 5.60 -25.97 -10.38
N LEU A 143 6.52 -25.29 -9.68
CA LEU A 143 7.95 -25.25 -10.06
C LEU A 143 8.61 -26.62 -9.95
N LEU A 144 8.29 -27.41 -8.94
CA LEU A 144 8.81 -28.77 -8.78
C LEU A 144 8.27 -29.74 -9.84
N GLU A 145 7.01 -29.58 -10.23
CA GLU A 145 6.39 -30.37 -11.30
C GLU A 145 6.92 -29.98 -12.69
N SER A 146 7.18 -28.68 -12.94
CA SER A 146 7.75 -28.20 -14.19
C SER A 146 9.19 -28.71 -14.42
N ASN A 147 9.99 -28.80 -13.35
CA ASN A 147 11.35 -29.33 -13.42
C ASN A 147 11.41 -30.84 -13.69
N LYS A 148 10.33 -31.59 -13.46
CA LYS A 148 10.25 -33.03 -13.74
C LYS A 148 9.90 -33.35 -15.20
N LYS A 149 9.34 -32.41 -15.93
CA LYS A 149 9.08 -32.52 -17.36
C LYS A 149 10.25 -31.96 -18.14
N ASN A 150 11.11 -32.80 -18.70
CA ASN A 150 12.06 -32.37 -19.72
C ASN A 150 11.26 -31.80 -20.91
N ILE A 151 11.07 -30.50 -20.90
CA ILE A 151 10.48 -29.79 -22.04
C ILE A 151 11.54 -29.88 -23.14
N LYS A 152 11.33 -30.76 -24.13
CA LYS A 152 12.11 -30.74 -25.36
C LYS A 152 11.99 -29.36 -25.95
N LYS A 153 13.07 -28.57 -25.90
CA LYS A 153 13.13 -27.27 -26.58
C LYS A 153 12.88 -27.53 -28.08
N LYS A 154 11.69 -27.21 -28.56
CA LYS A 154 11.49 -27.00 -29.98
C LYS A 154 12.21 -25.72 -30.34
N GLU A 155 13.28 -25.79 -31.11
CA GLU A 155 13.92 -24.62 -31.70
C GLU A 155 12.95 -24.01 -32.72
N TYR A 156 12.26 -22.96 -32.29
CA TYR A 156 11.50 -22.11 -33.20
C TYR A 156 12.47 -21.07 -33.79
N ARG A 157 12.99 -21.35 -34.98
CA ARG A 157 13.69 -20.33 -35.78
C ARG A 157 12.65 -19.31 -36.23
N ASN A 158 12.84 -18.04 -35.91
CA ASN A 158 12.00 -16.87 -36.27
C ASN A 158 10.65 -16.69 -35.55
N SER A 159 10.52 -17.05 -34.29
CA SER A 159 9.40 -16.63 -33.47
C SER A 159 9.77 -15.37 -32.67
N SER A 160 8.82 -14.45 -32.54
CA SER A 160 8.93 -13.36 -31.56
C SER A 160 9.14 -13.94 -30.18
N GLU A 161 10.14 -13.42 -29.45
CA GLU A 161 10.42 -13.84 -28.08
C GLU A 161 9.45 -13.13 -27.14
N SER A 162 8.80 -13.88 -26.27
CA SER A 162 7.92 -13.32 -25.25
C SER A 162 8.71 -13.02 -23.98
N ILE A 163 8.63 -11.79 -23.50
CA ILE A 163 9.22 -11.35 -22.22
C ILE A 163 8.10 -11.31 -21.21
N PHE A 164 8.20 -12.12 -20.14
CA PHE A 164 7.25 -12.11 -19.05
C PHE A 164 7.85 -11.35 -17.86
N ILE A 165 7.17 -10.29 -17.44
CA ILE A 165 7.52 -9.54 -16.22
C ILE A 165 6.64 -10.08 -15.09
N VAL A 166 7.25 -10.85 -14.20
CA VAL A 166 6.54 -11.48 -13.09
C VAL A 166 6.96 -10.82 -11.79
N GLY A 167 6.00 -10.38 -11.00
CA GLY A 167 6.27 -9.76 -9.71
C GLY A 167 5.03 -9.73 -8.81
N MET A 168 5.25 -9.34 -7.57
CA MET A 168 4.14 -9.05 -6.66
C MET A 168 3.45 -7.75 -7.05
N PRO A 169 2.15 -7.60 -6.79
CA PRO A 169 1.47 -6.32 -6.98
C PRO A 169 2.26 -5.17 -6.35
N ARG A 170 2.45 -4.06 -7.10
CA ARG A 170 3.23 -2.87 -6.71
C ARG A 170 4.75 -3.08 -6.56
N CYS A 171 5.32 -4.11 -7.18
CA CYS A 171 6.78 -4.31 -7.21
C CYS A 171 7.52 -3.46 -8.26
N GLY A 172 6.80 -2.64 -9.03
CA GLY A 172 7.35 -1.82 -10.10
C GLY A 172 7.36 -2.50 -11.46
N SER A 173 6.62 -3.58 -11.66
CA SER A 173 6.47 -4.28 -12.95
C SER A 173 6.07 -3.33 -14.09
N THR A 174 5.11 -2.44 -13.86
CA THR A 174 4.67 -1.42 -14.82
C THR A 174 5.81 -0.47 -15.24
N LEU A 175 6.70 -0.11 -14.31
CA LEU A 175 7.85 0.72 -14.63
C LEU A 175 8.85 -0.02 -15.51
N ILE A 176 9.11 -1.29 -15.21
CA ILE A 176 10.00 -2.15 -16.01
C ILE A 176 9.41 -2.35 -17.40
N GLU A 177 8.13 -2.63 -17.50
CA GLU A 177 7.37 -2.75 -18.73
C GLU A 177 7.49 -1.49 -19.60
N SER A 178 7.27 -0.30 -19.01
CA SER A 178 7.41 0.99 -19.67
C SER A 178 8.84 1.23 -20.19
N ILE A 179 9.87 0.83 -19.44
CA ILE A 179 11.27 0.98 -19.86
C ILE A 179 11.61 0.06 -21.02
N ILE A 180 11.12 -1.18 -21.00
CA ILE A 180 11.39 -2.16 -22.06
C ILE A 180 10.63 -1.77 -23.35
N SER A 181 9.42 -1.24 -23.23
CA SER A 181 8.55 -0.82 -24.35
C SER A 181 9.06 0.42 -25.11
N ILE A 182 10.10 1.10 -24.59
CA ILE A 182 10.78 2.19 -25.33
C ILE A 182 11.49 1.67 -26.61
N LYS A 183 11.81 0.38 -26.67
CA LYS A 183 12.46 -0.21 -27.84
C LYS A 183 11.44 -0.44 -28.96
N ASN A 184 11.77 -0.02 -30.18
CA ASN A 184 10.88 -0.04 -31.37
C ASN A 184 10.34 -1.43 -31.76
N ASN A 185 10.90 -2.51 -31.23
CA ASN A 185 10.51 -3.92 -31.55
C ASN A 185 9.88 -4.63 -30.36
N VAL A 186 9.51 -3.90 -29.32
CA VAL A 186 8.82 -4.46 -28.14
C VAL A 186 7.41 -3.91 -28.11
N TYR A 187 6.43 -4.80 -28.06
CA TYR A 187 5.03 -4.45 -27.95
C TYR A 187 4.57 -4.77 -26.53
N ASP A 188 3.99 -3.79 -25.88
CA ASP A 188 3.33 -3.96 -24.59
C ASP A 188 1.97 -4.62 -24.80
N LEU A 189 1.75 -5.74 -24.14
CA LEU A 189 0.48 -6.48 -24.17
C LEU A 189 -0.38 -6.22 -22.92
N GLY A 190 0.11 -5.37 -22.01
CA GLY A 190 -0.56 -5.06 -20.76
C GLY A 190 -0.59 -6.22 -19.74
N GLU A 191 -1.42 -6.08 -18.72
CA GLU A 191 -1.62 -7.13 -17.71
C GLU A 191 -2.48 -8.26 -18.30
N ILE A 192 -1.84 -9.36 -18.69
CA ILE A 192 -2.52 -10.52 -19.26
C ILE A 192 -2.56 -11.63 -18.20
N ASN A 193 -3.74 -12.11 -17.89
CA ASN A 193 -3.98 -13.22 -16.96
C ASN A 193 -3.74 -14.62 -17.57
N ILE A 194 -2.85 -14.72 -18.56
CA ILE A 194 -2.58 -15.97 -19.30
C ILE A 194 -2.24 -17.12 -18.34
N LEU A 195 -1.46 -16.85 -17.28
CA LEU A 195 -1.06 -17.90 -16.33
C LEU A 195 -2.26 -18.41 -15.53
N GLU A 196 -3.16 -17.52 -15.10
CA GLU A 196 -4.36 -17.91 -14.37
C GLU A 196 -5.33 -18.67 -15.30
N GLU A 197 -5.56 -18.16 -16.51
CA GLU A 197 -6.42 -18.81 -17.51
C GLU A 197 -5.88 -20.19 -17.90
N SER A 198 -4.59 -20.29 -18.21
CA SER A 198 -3.94 -21.57 -18.54
C SER A 198 -3.98 -22.55 -17.35
N PHE A 199 -3.89 -22.05 -16.12
CA PHE A 199 -4.02 -22.90 -14.92
C PHE A 199 -5.46 -23.40 -14.75
N GLN A 200 -6.45 -22.57 -14.99
CA GLN A 200 -7.86 -22.96 -14.93
C GLN A 200 -8.21 -23.98 -16.04
N GLU A 201 -7.68 -23.80 -17.25
CA GLU A 201 -7.84 -24.78 -18.33
C GLU A 201 -7.17 -26.12 -18.01
N TYR A 202 -5.94 -26.09 -17.48
CA TYR A 202 -5.24 -27.29 -17.03
C TYR A 202 -6.03 -28.02 -15.93
N LYS A 203 -6.60 -27.30 -14.98
CA LYS A 203 -7.44 -27.88 -13.93
C LYS A 203 -8.69 -28.54 -14.48
N LYS A 204 -9.40 -27.89 -15.40
CA LYS A 204 -10.58 -28.43 -16.07
C LYS A 204 -10.25 -29.66 -16.91
N SER A 205 -9.08 -29.72 -17.55
CA SER A 205 -8.64 -30.88 -18.33
C SER A 205 -8.33 -32.10 -17.43
N LYS A 206 -7.76 -31.88 -16.25
CA LYS A 206 -7.53 -32.96 -15.26
C LYS A 206 -8.82 -33.47 -14.63
N GLU A 207 -9.76 -32.61 -14.33
CA GLU A 207 -11.08 -33.02 -13.81
C GLU A 207 -11.87 -33.87 -14.82
N LYS A 208 -11.73 -33.56 -16.11
CA LYS A 208 -12.34 -34.40 -17.18
C LYS A 208 -11.68 -35.76 -17.34
N LEU A 209 -10.38 -35.88 -17.08
CA LEU A 209 -9.64 -37.14 -17.15
C LEU A 209 -9.98 -38.10 -15.97
N ASN A 210 -10.26 -37.53 -14.79
CA ASN A 210 -10.62 -38.33 -13.59
C ASN A 210 -12.11 -38.78 -13.58
N ILE A 211 -12.94 -38.29 -14.50
CA ILE A 211 -14.34 -38.74 -14.67
C ILE A 211 -14.45 -39.84 -15.73
N ALA A 212 -13.37 -40.11 -16.47
CA ALA A 212 -13.33 -41.13 -17.54
C ALA A 212 -12.64 -42.44 -17.13
N GLU A 213 -12.19 -42.58 -15.88
CA GLU A 213 -11.82 -43.80 -15.21
C GLU A 213 -12.94 -44.26 -14.26
#